data_ba4f9e206b71061151a2a520f5248683
#
_entry.id   ba4f9e206b71061151a2a520f5248683
#
_cell.length_a   1.000
_cell.length_b   1.000
_cell.length_c   1.000
_cell.angle_alpha   90.00
_cell.angle_beta   90.00
_cell.angle_gamma   90.00
#
_symmetry.space_group_name_H-M   'P 1'
#
loop_
_entity.id
_entity.type
_entity.pdbx_description
1 polymer ?
#
loop_
_entity_poly.entity_id
_entity_poly.type
_entity_poly.pdbx_seq_one_letter_code
_entity_poly.pdbx_strand_id
1 'polypeptide(L)'
;MDIAGKSVLITGASRGIGAATARIFAEAGARLVLMARSRDALDDLARDLGAVAHAGNVAEFADMAGAVELAQDAYGGLDVLIGNAGVITPMGPLATSDPSEWARAININLTGVYNGMRAAIPVMQAAGRGTILTVSSGAAHRPVDGWSAYCASKAGAAMLTASADLEGRDHGLRVMGLSPGTVATDMQRDVKDSGISPVSRLDWSEHIPADWPARALLWMCGPQADAHLGTEISLRDPAMRQAIGLGNPRD
;
A
#
# COMPACT_ATOMS: atom_id res chain seq x y z
N MET A 1 10.89 -0.13 -15.01
CA MET A 1 9.84 -0.66 -15.91
C MET A 1 9.03 0.52 -16.42
N ASP A 2 8.78 0.59 -17.70
CA ASP A 2 7.73 1.49 -18.20
C ASP A 2 6.38 0.91 -17.75
N ILE A 3 5.54 1.72 -17.11
CA ILE A 3 4.26 1.27 -16.56
C ILE A 3 3.14 1.27 -17.61
N ALA A 4 3.34 1.92 -18.75
CA ALA A 4 2.34 1.98 -19.83
C ALA A 4 1.96 0.57 -20.30
N GLY A 5 0.67 0.27 -20.33
CA GLY A 5 0.10 -1.04 -20.69
C GLY A 5 0.31 -2.17 -19.66
N LYS A 6 0.93 -1.90 -18.50
CA LYS A 6 1.12 -2.88 -17.42
C LYS A 6 -0.14 -3.08 -16.62
N SER A 7 -0.39 -4.32 -16.22
CA SER A 7 -1.50 -4.69 -15.34
C SER A 7 -1.12 -4.44 -13.90
N VAL A 8 -1.90 -3.62 -13.18
CA VAL A 8 -1.64 -3.18 -11.81
C VAL A 8 -2.85 -3.41 -10.93
N LEU A 9 -2.69 -4.18 -9.86
CA LEU A 9 -3.71 -4.35 -8.82
C LEU A 9 -3.39 -3.43 -7.64
N ILE A 10 -4.36 -2.58 -7.26
CA ILE A 10 -4.24 -1.64 -6.14
C ILE A 10 -5.27 -1.99 -5.08
N THR A 11 -4.85 -2.34 -3.87
CA THR A 11 -5.76 -2.60 -2.74
C THR A 11 -6.00 -1.32 -1.93
N GLY A 12 -7.20 -1.19 -1.34
CA GLY A 12 -7.59 0.02 -0.63
C GLY A 12 -7.71 1.24 -1.55
N ALA A 13 -8.13 1.02 -2.80
CA ALA A 13 -8.11 2.01 -3.87
C ALA A 13 -9.18 3.11 -3.77
N SER A 14 -10.21 2.94 -2.92
CA SER A 14 -11.38 3.84 -2.90
C SER A 14 -11.12 5.25 -2.34
N ARG A 15 -10.00 5.48 -1.62
CA ARG A 15 -9.65 6.77 -0.99
C ARG A 15 -8.17 6.91 -0.70
N GLY A 16 -7.78 8.12 -0.25
CA GLY A 16 -6.42 8.42 0.26
C GLY A 16 -5.32 8.07 -0.73
N ILE A 17 -4.25 7.44 -0.23
CA ILE A 17 -3.08 7.05 -1.05
C ILE A 17 -3.49 6.12 -2.20
N GLY A 18 -4.38 5.16 -1.95
CA GLY A 18 -4.81 4.19 -2.97
C GLY A 18 -5.51 4.87 -4.16
N ALA A 19 -6.42 5.81 -3.90
CA ALA A 19 -7.11 6.56 -4.96
C ALA A 19 -6.15 7.50 -5.71
N ALA A 20 -5.22 8.17 -5.01
CA ALA A 20 -4.19 8.98 -5.64
C ALA A 20 -3.27 8.12 -6.53
N THR A 21 -2.89 6.93 -6.03
CA THR A 21 -2.09 5.97 -6.80
C THR A 21 -2.83 5.52 -8.06
N ALA A 22 -4.12 5.19 -7.95
CA ALA A 22 -4.92 4.79 -9.11
C ALA A 22 -4.92 5.87 -10.20
N ARG A 23 -5.11 7.16 -9.84
CA ARG A 23 -5.09 8.27 -10.80
C ARG A 23 -3.72 8.43 -11.47
N ILE A 24 -2.65 8.46 -10.70
CA ILE A 24 -1.28 8.64 -11.23
C ILE A 24 -0.87 7.47 -12.13
N PHE A 25 -1.23 6.24 -11.77
CA PHE A 25 -0.92 5.07 -12.59
C PHE A 25 -1.78 5.03 -13.87
N ALA A 26 -3.05 5.45 -13.81
CA ALA A 26 -3.89 5.60 -15.00
C ALA A 26 -3.34 6.66 -15.96
N GLU A 27 -2.95 7.84 -15.44
CA GLU A 27 -2.29 8.90 -16.22
C GLU A 27 -0.98 8.42 -16.88
N ALA A 28 -0.25 7.53 -16.21
CA ALA A 28 0.94 6.89 -16.77
C ALA A 28 0.65 5.73 -17.74
N GLY A 29 -0.63 5.46 -18.05
CA GLY A 29 -1.05 4.46 -19.02
C GLY A 29 -1.13 3.02 -18.51
N ALA A 30 -1.14 2.80 -17.20
CA ALA A 30 -1.35 1.47 -16.61
C ALA A 30 -2.79 0.98 -16.79
N ARG A 31 -2.96 -0.34 -16.85
CA ARG A 31 -4.27 -1.02 -16.84
C ARG A 31 -4.56 -1.47 -15.41
N LEU A 32 -5.64 -0.97 -14.81
CA LEU A 32 -5.86 -1.05 -13.38
C LEU A 32 -6.96 -2.03 -13.00
N VAL A 33 -6.69 -2.86 -11.99
CA VAL A 33 -7.70 -3.50 -11.15
C VAL A 33 -7.69 -2.79 -9.81
N LEU A 34 -8.82 -2.20 -9.42
CA LEU A 34 -8.98 -1.47 -8.18
C LEU A 34 -9.78 -2.31 -7.19
N MET A 35 -9.22 -2.53 -5.98
CA MET A 35 -9.89 -3.32 -4.95
C MET A 35 -10.14 -2.51 -3.70
N ALA A 36 -11.38 -2.54 -3.20
CA ALA A 36 -11.78 -1.97 -1.91
C ALA A 36 -13.10 -2.58 -1.44
N ARG A 37 -13.47 -2.35 -0.17
CA ARG A 37 -14.76 -2.81 0.40
C ARG A 37 -15.94 -1.95 -0.03
N SER A 38 -15.73 -0.64 -0.17
CA SER A 38 -16.78 0.34 -0.54
C SER A 38 -17.03 0.30 -2.03
N ARG A 39 -18.10 -0.39 -2.45
CA ARG A 39 -18.44 -0.60 -3.86
C ARG A 39 -18.66 0.73 -4.60
N ASP A 40 -19.55 1.58 -4.11
CA ASP A 40 -19.96 2.80 -4.84
C ASP A 40 -18.76 3.72 -5.18
N ALA A 41 -17.96 4.07 -4.17
CA ALA A 41 -16.77 4.90 -4.37
C ALA A 41 -15.70 4.23 -5.25
N LEU A 42 -15.64 2.89 -5.23
CA LEU A 42 -14.73 2.13 -6.07
C LEU A 42 -15.19 2.11 -7.53
N ASP A 43 -16.48 1.87 -7.76
CA ASP A 43 -17.09 1.80 -9.10
C ASP A 43 -17.03 3.17 -9.80
N ASP A 44 -17.25 4.27 -9.05
CA ASP A 44 -17.11 5.63 -9.58
C ASP A 44 -15.66 5.90 -10.01
N LEU A 45 -14.69 5.61 -9.16
CA LEU A 45 -13.27 5.79 -9.49
C LEU A 45 -12.85 4.90 -10.67
N ALA A 46 -13.30 3.66 -10.71
CA ALA A 46 -12.96 2.74 -11.80
C ALA A 46 -13.55 3.22 -13.13
N ARG A 47 -14.77 3.72 -13.13
CA ARG A 47 -15.42 4.31 -14.32
C ARG A 47 -14.65 5.53 -14.81
N ASP A 48 -14.27 6.44 -13.92
CA ASP A 48 -13.52 7.66 -14.26
C ASP A 48 -12.17 7.35 -14.89
N LEU A 49 -11.52 6.26 -14.47
CA LEU A 49 -10.17 5.87 -14.91
C LEU A 49 -10.15 4.80 -16.00
N GLY A 50 -11.29 4.28 -16.43
CA GLY A 50 -11.33 3.13 -17.35
C GLY A 50 -10.73 1.86 -16.75
N ALA A 51 -10.82 1.72 -15.43
CA ALA A 51 -10.27 0.60 -14.66
C ALA A 51 -11.34 -0.46 -14.38
N VAL A 52 -10.92 -1.64 -13.93
CA VAL A 52 -11.81 -2.70 -13.47
C VAL A 52 -11.92 -2.66 -11.95
N ALA A 53 -13.14 -2.69 -11.41
CA ALA A 53 -13.42 -2.68 -9.98
C ALA A 53 -13.63 -4.10 -9.44
N HIS A 54 -13.05 -4.41 -8.28
CA HIS A 54 -13.28 -5.61 -7.50
C HIS A 54 -13.64 -5.27 -6.05
N ALA A 55 -14.91 -5.38 -5.70
CA ALA A 55 -15.35 -5.15 -4.33
C ALA A 55 -15.00 -6.37 -3.47
N GLY A 56 -14.13 -6.19 -2.47
CA GLY A 56 -13.66 -7.30 -1.63
C GLY A 56 -12.90 -6.84 -0.39
N ASN A 57 -12.66 -7.79 0.51
CA ASN A 57 -11.93 -7.61 1.76
C ASN A 57 -10.54 -8.27 1.66
N VAL A 58 -9.47 -7.50 1.79
CA VAL A 58 -8.09 -8.04 1.74
C VAL A 58 -7.80 -9.10 2.80
N ALA A 59 -8.54 -9.10 3.93
CA ALA A 59 -8.41 -10.11 4.97
C ALA A 59 -8.92 -11.50 4.51
N GLU A 60 -9.72 -11.55 3.45
CA GLU A 60 -10.26 -12.79 2.88
C GLU A 60 -9.40 -13.22 1.67
N PHE A 61 -8.78 -14.41 1.76
CA PHE A 61 -7.92 -14.88 0.67
C PHE A 61 -8.68 -15.06 -0.66
N ALA A 62 -9.93 -15.51 -0.60
CA ALA A 62 -10.75 -15.70 -1.80
C ALA A 62 -10.99 -14.38 -2.56
N ASP A 63 -11.20 -13.27 -1.84
CA ASP A 63 -11.38 -11.94 -2.46
C ASP A 63 -10.07 -11.47 -3.13
N MET A 64 -8.92 -11.70 -2.49
CA MET A 64 -7.62 -11.38 -3.08
C MET A 64 -7.29 -12.24 -4.30
N ALA A 65 -7.60 -13.54 -4.25
CA ALA A 65 -7.43 -14.45 -5.38
C ALA A 65 -8.32 -14.03 -6.56
N GLY A 66 -9.59 -13.68 -6.29
CA GLY A 66 -10.50 -13.19 -7.31
C GLY A 66 -10.03 -11.85 -7.95
N ALA A 67 -9.40 -10.96 -7.19
CA ALA A 67 -8.83 -9.72 -7.74
C ALA A 67 -7.64 -10.00 -8.67
N VAL A 68 -6.79 -10.98 -8.35
CA VAL A 68 -5.66 -11.40 -9.19
C VAL A 68 -6.17 -12.13 -10.45
N GLU A 69 -7.16 -13.02 -10.32
CA GLU A 69 -7.82 -13.70 -11.44
C GLU A 69 -8.44 -12.69 -12.40
N LEU A 70 -9.13 -11.68 -11.87
CA LEU A 70 -9.69 -10.59 -12.66
C LEU A 70 -8.61 -9.83 -13.46
N ALA A 71 -7.41 -9.63 -12.90
CA ALA A 71 -6.30 -9.03 -13.63
C ALA A 71 -5.79 -9.93 -14.78
N GLN A 72 -5.76 -11.25 -14.56
CA GLN A 72 -5.40 -12.22 -15.58
C GLN A 72 -6.43 -12.24 -16.72
N ASP A 73 -7.73 -12.26 -16.39
CA ASP A 73 -8.81 -12.30 -17.38
C ASP A 73 -8.89 -11.01 -18.20
N ALA A 74 -8.81 -9.86 -17.53
CA ALA A 74 -8.96 -8.57 -18.19
C ALA A 74 -7.71 -8.15 -18.98
N TYR A 75 -6.50 -8.54 -18.52
CA TYR A 75 -5.26 -7.97 -19.03
C TYR A 75 -4.18 -9.01 -19.38
N GLY A 76 -4.46 -10.30 -19.20
CA GLY A 76 -3.56 -11.40 -19.55
C GLY A 76 -2.47 -11.67 -18.49
N GLY A 77 -2.55 -11.09 -17.29
CA GLY A 77 -1.59 -11.28 -16.21
C GLY A 77 -1.57 -10.15 -15.20
N LEU A 78 -0.64 -10.23 -14.24
CA LEU A 78 -0.42 -9.19 -13.22
C LEU A 78 1.06 -8.80 -13.19
N ASP A 79 1.39 -7.56 -13.56
CA ASP A 79 2.76 -7.03 -13.54
C ASP A 79 3.11 -6.36 -12.19
N VAL A 80 2.13 -5.69 -11.54
CA VAL A 80 2.36 -4.95 -10.28
C VAL A 80 1.23 -5.19 -9.28
N LEU A 81 1.59 -5.51 -8.04
CA LEU A 81 0.67 -5.50 -6.89
C LEU A 81 1.04 -4.33 -5.96
N ILE A 82 0.07 -3.48 -5.63
CA ILE A 82 0.21 -2.44 -4.61
C ILE A 82 -0.64 -2.78 -3.40
N GLY A 83 0.02 -3.30 -2.35
CA GLY A 83 -0.55 -3.60 -1.05
C GLY A 83 -0.69 -2.34 -0.21
N ASN A 84 -1.77 -1.58 -0.45
CA ASN A 84 -2.00 -0.29 0.21
C ASN A 84 -3.11 -0.35 1.27
N ALA A 85 -4.05 -1.28 1.20
CA ALA A 85 -5.15 -1.38 2.16
C ALA A 85 -4.64 -1.42 3.61
N GLY A 86 -5.26 -0.62 4.49
CA GLY A 86 -4.88 -0.58 5.88
C GLY A 86 -5.83 0.27 6.74
N VAL A 87 -5.80 0.00 8.04
CA VAL A 87 -6.55 0.72 9.08
C VAL A 87 -5.64 1.05 10.25
N ILE A 88 -5.92 2.16 10.95
CA ILE A 88 -5.17 2.58 12.14
C ILE A 88 -5.85 2.15 13.44
N THR A 89 -7.16 1.96 13.41
CA THR A 89 -7.96 1.57 14.58
C THR A 89 -7.81 0.08 14.89
N PRO A 90 -7.88 -0.31 16.19
CA PRO A 90 -8.14 0.53 17.35
C PRO A 90 -6.93 1.37 17.77
N MET A 91 -7.22 2.57 18.31
CA MET A 91 -6.22 3.41 18.96
C MET A 91 -6.55 3.49 20.45
N GLY A 92 -5.57 3.23 21.32
CA GLY A 92 -5.74 3.24 22.78
C GLY A 92 -4.68 2.42 23.50
N PRO A 93 -4.68 2.48 24.86
CA PRO A 93 -3.74 1.70 25.65
C PRO A 93 -3.87 0.20 25.40
N LEU A 94 -2.73 -0.50 25.30
CA LEU A 94 -2.71 -1.94 25.04
C LEU A 94 -3.54 -2.74 26.05
N ALA A 95 -3.50 -2.34 27.34
CA ALA A 95 -4.19 -3.04 28.42
C ALA A 95 -5.72 -3.00 28.34
N THR A 96 -6.30 -2.06 27.58
CA THR A 96 -7.74 -1.85 27.48
C THR A 96 -8.27 -1.92 26.05
N SER A 97 -7.41 -2.26 25.10
CA SER A 97 -7.83 -2.42 23.70
C SER A 97 -8.79 -3.61 23.56
N ASP A 98 -9.81 -3.45 22.73
CA ASP A 98 -10.73 -4.55 22.40
C ASP A 98 -10.00 -5.62 21.58
N PRO A 99 -9.99 -6.91 22.02
CA PRO A 99 -9.26 -7.97 21.32
C PRO A 99 -9.77 -8.24 19.91
N SER A 100 -11.07 -8.07 19.64
CA SER A 100 -11.66 -8.33 18.33
C SER A 100 -11.27 -7.23 17.34
N GLU A 101 -11.29 -5.97 17.76
CA GLU A 101 -10.84 -4.84 16.95
C GLU A 101 -9.32 -4.90 16.70
N TRP A 102 -8.56 -5.32 17.71
CA TRP A 102 -7.12 -5.54 17.57
C TRP A 102 -6.82 -6.62 16.53
N ALA A 103 -7.51 -7.78 16.62
CA ALA A 103 -7.39 -8.86 15.65
C ALA A 103 -7.84 -8.42 14.23
N ARG A 104 -8.91 -7.61 14.13
CA ARG A 104 -9.36 -7.05 12.86
C ARG A 104 -8.28 -6.19 12.20
N ALA A 105 -7.56 -5.38 12.96
CA ALA A 105 -6.46 -4.57 12.44
C ALA A 105 -5.31 -5.44 11.91
N ILE A 106 -4.93 -6.50 12.63
CA ILE A 106 -3.94 -7.49 12.16
C ILE A 106 -4.41 -8.15 10.86
N ASN A 107 -5.65 -8.60 10.81
CA ASN A 107 -6.19 -9.28 9.64
C ASN A 107 -6.19 -8.38 8.39
N ILE A 108 -6.47 -7.09 8.53
CA ILE A 108 -6.45 -6.17 7.39
C ILE A 108 -5.00 -5.82 7.00
N ASN A 109 -4.19 -5.37 7.98
CA ASN A 109 -2.89 -4.75 7.70
C ASN A 109 -1.77 -5.77 7.44
N LEU A 110 -1.84 -6.96 8.04
CA LEU A 110 -0.82 -8.01 7.93
C LEU A 110 -1.32 -9.20 7.10
N THR A 111 -2.43 -9.84 7.51
CA THR A 111 -2.97 -10.97 6.75
C THR A 111 -3.40 -10.54 5.34
N GLY A 112 -3.93 -9.31 5.18
CA GLY A 112 -4.26 -8.77 3.86
C GLY A 112 -3.05 -8.59 2.95
N VAL A 113 -1.90 -8.17 3.49
CA VAL A 113 -0.63 -8.12 2.73
C VAL A 113 -0.18 -9.52 2.34
N TYR A 114 -0.21 -10.49 3.28
CA TYR A 114 0.10 -11.88 3.01
C TYR A 114 -0.82 -12.47 1.92
N ASN A 115 -2.13 -12.26 2.01
CA ASN A 115 -3.09 -12.76 1.02
C ASN A 115 -2.80 -12.21 -0.38
N GLY A 116 -2.47 -10.91 -0.47
CA GLY A 116 -2.06 -10.29 -1.72
C GLY A 116 -0.81 -10.92 -2.33
N MET A 117 0.24 -11.08 -1.53
CA MET A 117 1.47 -11.75 -1.95
C MET A 117 1.21 -13.21 -2.34
N ARG A 118 0.47 -13.96 -1.52
CA ARG A 118 0.14 -15.37 -1.76
C ARG A 118 -0.64 -15.58 -3.05
N ALA A 119 -1.53 -14.65 -3.42
CA ALA A 119 -2.29 -14.71 -4.66
C ALA A 119 -1.44 -14.27 -5.87
N ALA A 120 -0.65 -13.21 -5.76
CA ALA A 120 0.08 -12.61 -6.88
C ALA A 120 1.37 -13.35 -7.23
N ILE A 121 2.15 -13.83 -6.25
CA ILE A 121 3.47 -14.43 -6.46
C ILE A 121 3.45 -15.58 -7.47
N PRO A 122 2.54 -16.57 -7.41
CA PRO A 122 2.54 -17.68 -8.38
C PRO A 122 2.34 -17.20 -9.83
N VAL A 123 1.48 -16.21 -10.05
CA VAL A 123 1.20 -15.65 -11.38
C VAL A 123 2.43 -14.89 -11.90
N MET A 124 3.06 -14.10 -11.04
CA MET A 124 4.27 -13.33 -11.39
C MET A 124 5.47 -14.25 -11.64
N GLN A 125 5.66 -15.29 -10.83
CA GLN A 125 6.71 -16.29 -11.04
C GLN A 125 6.54 -17.06 -12.34
N ALA A 126 5.31 -17.46 -12.68
CA ALA A 126 5.01 -18.11 -13.96
C ALA A 126 5.32 -17.18 -15.15
N ALA A 127 5.18 -15.86 -14.99
CA ALA A 127 5.54 -14.87 -16.00
C ALA A 127 7.06 -14.53 -15.98
N GLY A 128 7.83 -15.03 -15.00
CA GLY A 128 9.26 -14.72 -14.82
C GLY A 128 9.53 -13.25 -14.44
N ARG A 129 8.52 -12.52 -13.98
CA ARG A 129 8.61 -11.09 -13.60
C ARG A 129 7.42 -10.67 -12.76
N GLY A 130 7.63 -9.71 -11.89
CA GLY A 130 6.58 -9.06 -11.12
C GLY A 130 7.15 -8.01 -10.17
N THR A 131 6.33 -7.03 -9.80
CA THR A 131 6.71 -6.02 -8.80
C THR A 131 5.65 -5.98 -7.72
N ILE A 132 6.04 -6.13 -6.46
CA ILE A 132 5.16 -6.05 -5.30
C ILE A 132 5.61 -4.87 -4.43
N LEU A 133 4.73 -3.90 -4.27
CA LEU A 133 4.96 -2.71 -3.46
C LEU A 133 4.00 -2.70 -2.28
N THR A 134 4.53 -2.57 -1.05
CA THR A 134 3.72 -2.50 0.16
C THR A 134 3.76 -1.08 0.75
N VAL A 135 2.60 -0.53 1.08
CA VAL A 135 2.53 0.73 1.83
C VAL A 135 2.74 0.42 3.31
N SER A 136 3.96 0.68 3.77
CA SER A 136 4.42 0.51 5.13
C SER A 136 4.20 1.76 5.99
N SER A 137 4.93 1.90 7.06
CA SER A 137 4.89 3.04 7.98
C SER A 137 6.16 3.10 8.82
N GLY A 138 6.54 4.30 9.28
CA GLY A 138 7.54 4.43 10.34
C GLY A 138 7.18 3.70 11.64
N ALA A 139 5.91 3.36 11.85
CA ALA A 139 5.44 2.52 12.94
C ALA A 139 5.86 1.05 12.84
N ALA A 140 6.35 0.60 11.68
CA ALA A 140 6.95 -0.72 11.51
C ALA A 140 8.28 -0.89 12.27
N HIS A 141 8.97 0.23 12.55
CA HIS A 141 10.33 0.22 13.09
C HIS A 141 10.44 0.83 14.49
N ARG A 142 9.36 1.37 15.02
CA ARG A 142 9.32 1.98 16.37
C ARG A 142 7.92 1.93 16.95
N PRO A 143 7.78 1.74 18.26
CA PRO A 143 6.47 1.82 18.91
C PRO A 143 5.92 3.25 18.89
N VAL A 144 4.61 3.35 18.78
CA VAL A 144 3.86 4.60 18.93
C VAL A 144 2.78 4.37 19.99
N ASP A 145 2.66 5.28 20.93
CA ASP A 145 1.69 5.17 22.01
C ASP A 145 0.27 5.05 21.49
N GLY A 146 -0.48 4.11 22.01
CA GLY A 146 -1.84 3.80 21.60
C GLY A 146 -2.01 3.09 20.25
N TRP A 147 -0.92 2.67 19.57
CA TRP A 147 -0.96 2.06 18.24
C TRP A 147 -0.47 0.61 18.20
N SER A 148 -0.69 -0.15 19.26
CA SER A 148 -0.12 -1.50 19.39
C SER A 148 -0.47 -2.42 18.22
N ALA A 149 -1.74 -2.49 17.81
CA ALA A 149 -2.18 -3.30 16.66
C ALA A 149 -1.55 -2.81 15.35
N TYR A 150 -1.53 -1.49 15.14
CA TYR A 150 -0.95 -0.89 13.94
C TYR A 150 0.56 -1.14 13.85
N CYS A 151 1.32 -0.87 14.92
CA CYS A 151 2.75 -1.11 14.96
C CYS A 151 3.08 -2.58 14.71
N ALA A 152 2.42 -3.50 15.42
CA ALA A 152 2.62 -4.93 15.24
C ALA A 152 2.31 -5.39 13.81
N SER A 153 1.19 -4.94 13.24
CA SER A 153 0.81 -5.30 11.87
C SER A 153 1.77 -4.74 10.81
N LYS A 154 2.24 -3.50 10.97
CA LYS A 154 3.19 -2.90 10.03
C LYS A 154 4.59 -3.48 10.14
N ALA A 155 5.05 -3.84 11.35
CA ALA A 155 6.30 -4.57 11.54
C ALA A 155 6.25 -5.96 10.87
N GLY A 156 5.15 -6.69 11.03
CA GLY A 156 4.92 -7.96 10.35
C GLY A 156 4.88 -7.81 8.83
N ALA A 157 4.20 -6.78 8.30
CA ALA A 157 4.13 -6.52 6.86
C ALA A 157 5.50 -6.14 6.27
N ALA A 158 6.33 -5.38 7.00
CA ALA A 158 7.70 -5.07 6.58
C ALA A 158 8.56 -6.35 6.51
N MET A 159 8.43 -7.25 7.48
CA MET A 159 9.12 -8.55 7.46
C MET A 159 8.62 -9.45 6.33
N LEU A 160 7.31 -9.47 6.03
CA LEU A 160 6.78 -10.19 4.86
C LEU A 160 7.34 -9.64 3.54
N THR A 161 7.53 -8.32 3.44
CA THR A 161 8.15 -7.68 2.27
C THR A 161 9.57 -8.19 2.06
N ALA A 162 10.38 -8.22 3.12
CA ALA A 162 11.75 -8.75 3.07
C ALA A 162 11.79 -10.26 2.74
N SER A 163 10.88 -11.05 3.33
CA SER A 163 10.78 -12.49 3.07
C SER A 163 10.39 -12.76 1.62
N ALA A 164 9.40 -12.05 1.10
CA ALA A 164 8.94 -12.22 -0.28
C ALA A 164 10.01 -11.81 -1.31
N ASP A 165 10.84 -10.81 -1.00
CA ASP A 165 12.00 -10.48 -1.83
C ASP A 165 13.04 -11.59 -1.80
N LEU A 166 13.39 -12.09 -0.60
CA LEU A 166 14.36 -13.16 -0.43
C LEU A 166 13.97 -14.42 -1.22
N GLU A 167 12.68 -14.80 -1.17
CA GLU A 167 12.16 -15.99 -1.84
C GLU A 167 11.89 -15.78 -3.33
N GLY A 168 11.63 -14.54 -3.75
CA GLY A 168 11.15 -14.22 -5.10
C GLY A 168 12.19 -13.67 -6.07
N ARG A 169 13.31 -13.12 -5.60
CA ARG A 169 14.28 -12.42 -6.46
C ARG A 169 14.87 -13.29 -7.57
N ASP A 170 15.17 -14.56 -7.28
CA ASP A 170 15.71 -15.52 -8.25
C ASP A 170 14.65 -15.96 -9.28
N HIS A 171 13.39 -15.60 -9.05
CA HIS A 171 12.25 -15.82 -9.95
C HIS A 171 11.79 -14.55 -10.67
N GLY A 172 12.63 -13.51 -10.67
CA GLY A 172 12.35 -12.24 -11.36
C GLY A 172 11.38 -11.31 -10.63
N LEU A 173 11.14 -11.53 -9.33
CA LEU A 173 10.29 -10.65 -8.54
C LEU A 173 11.09 -9.48 -7.95
N ARG A 174 10.46 -8.33 -7.89
CA ARG A 174 10.93 -7.11 -7.24
C ARG A 174 9.97 -6.76 -6.12
N VAL A 175 10.41 -6.87 -4.87
CA VAL A 175 9.56 -6.64 -3.70
C VAL A 175 10.19 -5.60 -2.79
N MET A 176 9.44 -4.54 -2.44
CA MET A 176 9.93 -3.47 -1.56
C MET A 176 8.77 -2.71 -0.91
N GLY A 177 9.06 -2.00 0.16
CA GLY A 177 8.10 -1.21 0.92
C GLY A 177 8.25 0.29 0.71
N LEU A 178 7.16 1.04 0.95
CA LEU A 178 7.16 2.49 1.02
C LEU A 178 6.66 2.93 2.40
N SER A 179 7.51 3.64 3.15
CA SER A 179 7.12 4.36 4.37
C SER A 179 6.81 5.83 4.01
N PRO A 180 5.52 6.20 3.83
CA PRO A 180 5.16 7.50 3.29
C PRO A 180 5.33 8.66 4.30
N GLY A 181 5.48 8.36 5.60
CA GLY A 181 5.39 9.38 6.64
C GLY A 181 3.95 9.74 6.98
N THR A 182 3.70 11.01 7.35
CA THR A 182 2.35 11.52 7.65
C THR A 182 1.74 12.13 6.40
N VAL A 183 0.61 11.56 5.93
CA VAL A 183 -0.03 11.92 4.67
C VAL A 183 -1.43 12.48 4.93
N ALA A 184 -1.79 13.59 4.31
CA ALA A 184 -3.09 14.25 4.46
C ALA A 184 -4.24 13.35 3.93
N THR A 185 -4.75 12.47 4.77
CA THR A 185 -5.81 11.50 4.48
C THR A 185 -6.82 11.42 5.62
N ASP A 186 -7.96 10.75 5.41
CA ASP A 186 -8.94 10.52 6.48
C ASP A 186 -8.35 9.77 7.67
N MET A 187 -7.44 8.81 7.42
CA MET A 187 -6.72 8.11 8.50
C MET A 187 -5.97 9.10 9.42
N GLN A 188 -5.40 10.18 8.89
CA GLN A 188 -4.74 11.19 9.72
C GLN A 188 -5.74 12.10 10.45
N ARG A 189 -6.96 12.27 9.93
CA ARG A 189 -8.05 12.92 10.69
C ARG A 189 -8.45 12.05 11.89
N ASP A 190 -8.62 10.73 11.70
CA ASP A 190 -8.90 9.81 12.80
C ASP A 190 -7.78 9.86 13.87
N VAL A 191 -6.50 9.92 13.44
CA VAL A 191 -5.36 10.07 14.36
C VAL A 191 -5.43 11.39 15.13
N LYS A 192 -5.72 12.50 14.45
CA LYS A 192 -5.83 13.82 15.08
C LYS A 192 -6.96 13.86 16.11
N ASP A 193 -8.12 13.31 15.74
CA ASP A 193 -9.31 13.28 16.61
C ASP A 193 -9.12 12.38 17.83
N SER A 194 -8.27 11.35 17.73
CA SER A 194 -7.95 10.48 18.87
C SER A 194 -7.23 11.18 20.02
N GLY A 195 -6.39 12.17 19.73
CA GLY A 195 -5.58 12.91 20.72
C GLY A 195 -4.51 12.08 21.45
N ILE A 196 -4.37 10.77 21.12
CA ILE A 196 -3.62 9.81 21.96
C ILE A 196 -2.11 9.90 21.71
N SER A 197 -1.68 9.88 20.45
CA SER A 197 -0.26 9.83 20.10
C SER A 197 0.34 11.21 19.87
N PRO A 198 1.67 11.39 19.95
CA PRO A 198 2.31 12.64 19.55
C PRO A 198 2.00 13.06 18.10
N VAL A 199 1.68 12.09 17.23
CA VAL A 199 1.31 12.36 15.83
C VAL A 199 -0.01 13.11 15.72
N SER A 200 -0.93 12.94 16.68
CA SER A 200 -2.21 13.67 16.72
C SER A 200 -2.06 15.18 16.91
N ARG A 201 -0.87 15.63 17.38
CA ARG A 201 -0.57 17.05 17.67
C ARG A 201 0.12 17.77 16.52
N LEU A 202 0.46 17.05 15.44
CA LEU A 202 1.10 17.66 14.27
C LEU A 202 0.15 18.67 13.63
N ASP A 203 0.70 19.79 13.18
CA ASP A 203 -0.07 20.72 12.35
C ASP A 203 -0.41 20.07 11.01
N TRP A 204 -1.59 20.40 10.47
CA TRP A 204 -2.04 19.80 9.21
C TRP A 204 -1.09 20.11 8.04
N SER A 205 -0.41 21.27 8.06
CA SER A 205 0.59 21.67 7.07
C SER A 205 1.87 20.82 7.08
N GLU A 206 2.09 20.01 8.13
CA GLU A 206 3.21 19.07 8.19
C GLU A 206 2.93 17.75 7.44
N HIS A 207 1.69 17.57 6.99
CA HIS A 207 1.30 16.37 6.24
C HIS A 207 1.57 16.56 4.76
N ILE A 208 2.24 15.58 4.16
CA ILE A 208 2.44 15.56 2.71
C ILE A 208 1.13 15.20 1.99
N PRO A 209 0.90 15.68 0.77
CA PRO A 209 -0.28 15.31 -0.02
C PRO A 209 -0.21 13.85 -0.48
N ALA A 210 -1.39 13.25 -0.75
CA ALA A 210 -1.49 11.83 -1.10
C ALA A 210 -0.87 11.48 -2.47
N ASP A 211 -0.64 12.45 -3.33
CA ASP A 211 0.04 12.25 -4.62
C ASP A 211 1.55 11.98 -4.46
N TRP A 212 2.19 12.44 -3.38
CA TRP A 212 3.62 12.16 -3.15
C TRP A 212 3.90 10.66 -2.97
N PRO A 213 3.24 9.93 -2.04
CA PRO A 213 3.40 8.47 -1.99
C PRO A 213 2.97 7.77 -3.28
N ALA A 214 1.97 8.29 -4.00
CA ALA A 214 1.55 7.71 -5.27
C ALA A 214 2.65 7.85 -6.36
N ARG A 215 3.30 9.02 -6.46
CA ARG A 215 4.47 9.24 -7.34
C ARG A 215 5.65 8.38 -6.92
N ALA A 216 5.87 8.21 -5.61
CA ALA A 216 6.91 7.32 -5.12
C ALA A 216 6.67 5.87 -5.54
N LEU A 217 5.44 5.36 -5.41
CA LEU A 217 5.07 4.02 -5.86
C LEU A 217 5.29 3.86 -7.38
N LEU A 218 4.95 4.88 -8.17
CA LEU A 218 5.23 4.85 -9.62
C LEU A 218 6.75 4.81 -9.90
N TRP A 219 7.54 5.64 -9.23
CA TRP A 219 8.99 5.65 -9.32
C TRP A 219 9.58 4.30 -8.91
N MET A 220 9.06 3.65 -7.88
CA MET A 220 9.49 2.32 -7.41
C MET A 220 9.25 1.20 -8.43
N CYS A 221 8.38 1.37 -9.40
CA CYS A 221 8.22 0.44 -10.51
C CYS A 221 9.44 0.45 -11.47
N GLY A 222 10.25 1.50 -11.46
CA GLY A 222 11.44 1.64 -12.32
C GLY A 222 12.69 0.96 -11.72
N PRO A 223 13.73 0.70 -12.55
CA PRO A 223 14.96 0.05 -12.12
C PRO A 223 15.80 0.91 -11.16
N GLN A 224 15.59 2.21 -11.13
CA GLN A 224 16.27 3.13 -10.20
C GLN A 224 15.98 2.81 -8.73
N ALA A 225 14.92 2.05 -8.45
CA ALA A 225 14.57 1.61 -7.10
C ALA A 225 15.21 0.27 -6.70
N ASP A 226 15.94 -0.42 -7.58
CA ASP A 226 16.43 -1.77 -7.33
C ASP A 226 17.44 -1.86 -6.17
N ALA A 227 18.08 -0.75 -5.81
CA ALA A 227 18.92 -0.68 -4.61
C ALA A 227 18.15 -0.85 -3.28
N HIS A 228 16.81 -0.79 -3.34
CA HIS A 228 15.92 -0.88 -2.17
C HIS A 228 15.12 -2.19 -2.12
N LEU A 229 15.42 -3.17 -2.98
CA LEU A 229 14.76 -4.48 -2.95
C LEU A 229 14.93 -5.16 -1.59
N GLY A 230 13.86 -5.74 -1.08
CA GLY A 230 13.78 -6.36 0.25
C GLY A 230 13.75 -5.37 1.42
N THR A 231 13.76 -4.06 1.15
CA THR A 231 13.77 -3.00 2.18
C THR A 231 12.63 -2.00 1.97
N GLU A 232 12.69 -0.87 2.65
CA GLU A 232 11.70 0.20 2.56
C GLU A 232 12.34 1.53 2.17
N ILE A 233 11.67 2.24 1.26
CA ILE A 233 11.93 3.64 0.94
C ILE A 233 11.13 4.53 1.89
N SER A 234 11.76 5.55 2.47
CA SER A 234 11.10 6.50 3.36
C SER A 234 11.00 7.89 2.73
N LEU A 235 9.78 8.44 2.64
CA LEU A 235 9.58 9.83 2.21
C LEU A 235 9.92 10.88 3.29
N ARG A 236 10.33 10.41 4.48
CA ARG A 236 10.96 11.32 5.47
C ARG A 236 12.41 11.64 5.12
N ASP A 237 13.05 10.82 4.29
CA ASP A 237 14.40 11.08 3.78
C ASP A 237 14.36 12.15 2.66
N PRO A 238 15.00 13.31 2.86
CA PRO A 238 15.06 14.36 1.83
C PRO A 238 15.75 13.91 0.54
N ALA A 239 16.78 13.05 0.64
CA ALA A 239 17.49 12.55 -0.53
C ALA A 239 16.57 11.67 -1.39
N MET A 240 15.72 10.85 -0.75
CA MET A 240 14.72 10.06 -1.49
C MET A 240 13.66 10.94 -2.14
N ARG A 241 13.16 11.97 -1.45
CA ARG A 241 12.22 12.91 -2.08
C ARG A 241 12.83 13.59 -3.30
N GLN A 242 14.06 14.03 -3.20
CA GLN A 242 14.79 14.62 -4.33
C GLN A 242 14.95 13.65 -5.50
N ALA A 243 15.35 12.39 -5.23
CA ALA A 243 15.51 11.37 -6.26
C ALA A 243 14.18 11.05 -6.99
N ILE A 244 13.06 11.12 -6.29
CA ILE A 244 11.72 10.90 -6.85
C ILE A 244 11.18 12.17 -7.56
N GLY A 245 11.79 13.32 -7.36
CA GLY A 245 11.31 14.61 -7.90
C GLY A 245 10.16 15.22 -7.09
N LEU A 246 10.13 14.94 -5.79
CA LEU A 246 9.17 15.54 -4.84
C LEU A 246 9.76 16.79 -4.18
N GLY A 247 8.90 17.74 -3.83
CA GLY A 247 9.29 18.97 -3.12
C GLY A 247 9.62 18.75 -1.64
N ASN A 248 9.75 19.87 -0.91
CA ASN A 248 9.80 19.84 0.54
C ASN A 248 8.39 19.99 1.13
N PRO A 249 8.07 19.32 2.24
CA PRO A 249 6.74 19.40 2.86
C PRO A 249 6.30 20.81 3.30
N ARG A 250 7.22 21.78 3.27
CA ARG A 250 6.98 23.18 3.69
C ARG A 250 7.01 24.18 2.53
N ASP A 251 7.20 23.72 1.30
CA ASP A 251 7.10 24.52 0.08
C ASP A 251 5.67 24.43 -0.48
#